data_9ab352f2cec5875bf8bcbb693c81d4f5
#
_entry.id   9ab352f2cec5875bf8bcbb693c81d4f5
#
_cell.length_a   1.000
_cell.length_b   1.000
_cell.length_c   1.000
_cell.angle_alpha   90.00
_cell.angle_beta   90.00
_cell.angle_gamma   90.00
#
_symmetry.space_group_name_H-M   'P 1'
#
loop_
_entity.id
_entity.type
_entity.pdbx_description
1 polymer ?
#
loop_
_entity_poly.entity_id
_entity_poly.type
_entity_poly.pdbx_seq_one_letter_code
_entity_poly.pdbx_strand_id
1 'polypeptide(L)'
;MPSGLAALLDDVAAITKLAAASLDDVGAAAGKAGAKAAGVVVDDAAVTPGYAMGFSPDRELPIVWKIAKGSLRNKLLFLLPGALLLAAFAPWAVTPILMVGGAYLAFEATEKILEAFTPQAEGEAIEELALAGPELEKQKVDGAIRTDLILSGEIMAIALSEVSDLSLPMQAVALALVGVLLTIVVYGAVALIVKMDDIGLNLSRREPKGVQSFGRGLVKAMPITMEALTVIGTAAMLWVGGGIIVHGLEEFHLTPVPHWVEGFSHWAHGVPGIGAVTGWLAFALGSAVVGLVVGGVIAGVMHLWHSRKGAAAH
;
A
#
# COMPACT_ATOMS: atom_id res chain seq x y z
N MET A 1 33.97 -9.41 -51.27
CA MET A 1 33.45 -8.40 -50.36
C MET A 1 32.15 -8.94 -49.80
N PRO A 2 32.04 -9.17 -48.51
CA PRO A 2 30.71 -9.43 -47.94
C PRO A 2 29.86 -8.20 -48.25
N SER A 3 28.70 -8.41 -48.83
CA SER A 3 27.82 -7.32 -49.23
C SER A 3 27.49 -6.49 -48.00
N GLY A 4 27.43 -5.16 -48.12
CA GLY A 4 27.09 -4.26 -47.00
C GLY A 4 25.78 -4.65 -46.29
N LEU A 5 24.94 -5.44 -46.94
CA LEU A 5 23.73 -6.04 -46.37
C LEU A 5 24.04 -7.10 -45.31
N ALA A 6 25.07 -7.91 -45.48
CA ALA A 6 25.47 -8.94 -44.50
C ALA A 6 26.07 -8.30 -43.25
N ALA A 7 26.88 -7.25 -43.41
CA ALA A 7 27.41 -6.48 -42.29
C ALA A 7 26.27 -5.75 -41.49
N LEU A 8 25.30 -5.19 -42.21
CA LEU A 8 24.15 -4.54 -41.60
C LEU A 8 23.26 -5.53 -40.83
N LEU A 9 23.07 -6.74 -41.35
CA LEU A 9 22.32 -7.79 -40.65
C LEU A 9 23.06 -8.29 -39.39
N ASP A 10 24.40 -8.36 -39.45
CA ASP A 10 25.24 -8.75 -38.31
C ASP A 10 25.17 -7.67 -37.21
N ASP A 11 25.23 -6.38 -37.58
CA ASP A 11 25.06 -5.25 -36.65
C ASP A 11 23.68 -5.24 -36.03
N VAL A 12 22.60 -5.46 -36.78
CA VAL A 12 21.23 -5.56 -36.27
C VAL A 12 21.08 -6.75 -35.33
N ALA A 13 21.68 -7.90 -35.68
CA ALA A 13 21.64 -9.09 -34.81
C ALA A 13 22.39 -8.85 -33.49
N ALA A 14 23.52 -8.16 -33.51
CA ALA A 14 24.29 -7.79 -32.32
C ALA A 14 23.52 -6.82 -31.43
N ILE A 15 22.90 -5.79 -32.00
CA ILE A 15 22.06 -4.84 -31.29
C ILE A 15 20.84 -5.54 -30.66
N THR A 16 20.17 -6.42 -31.42
CA THR A 16 19.02 -7.18 -30.92
C THR A 16 19.40 -8.09 -29.76
N LYS A 17 20.54 -8.75 -29.83
CA LYS A 17 21.07 -9.62 -28.78
C LYS A 17 21.40 -8.81 -27.51
N LEU A 18 22.01 -7.63 -27.68
CA LEU A 18 22.32 -6.74 -26.57
C LEU A 18 21.04 -6.19 -25.92
N ALA A 19 20.06 -5.82 -26.72
CA ALA A 19 18.76 -5.36 -26.23
C ALA A 19 18.00 -6.47 -25.47
N ALA A 20 18.01 -7.70 -25.96
CA ALA A 20 17.43 -8.85 -25.30
C ALA A 20 18.08 -9.12 -23.94
N ALA A 21 19.43 -9.12 -23.88
CA ALA A 21 20.15 -9.29 -22.62
C ALA A 21 19.81 -8.19 -21.59
N SER A 22 19.72 -6.93 -22.05
CA SER A 22 19.31 -5.82 -21.18
C SER A 22 17.89 -5.96 -20.66
N LEU A 23 16.96 -6.51 -21.45
CA LEU A 23 15.58 -6.78 -21.02
C LEU A 23 15.52 -7.91 -19.99
N ASP A 24 16.34 -8.95 -20.14
CA ASP A 24 16.44 -10.04 -19.17
C ASP A 24 16.98 -9.54 -17.83
N ASP A 25 18.02 -8.69 -17.85
CA ASP A 25 18.59 -8.08 -16.64
C ASP A 25 17.57 -7.20 -15.93
N VAL A 26 16.84 -6.36 -16.66
CA VAL A 26 15.77 -5.51 -16.11
C VAL A 26 14.62 -6.35 -15.57
N GLY A 27 14.22 -7.42 -16.28
CA GLY A 27 13.18 -8.33 -15.84
C GLY A 27 13.55 -9.05 -14.54
N ALA A 28 14.79 -9.52 -14.41
CA ALA A 28 15.30 -10.16 -13.22
C ALA A 28 15.37 -9.17 -12.03
N ALA A 29 15.84 -7.96 -12.27
CA ALA A 29 15.90 -6.90 -11.25
C ALA A 29 14.50 -6.48 -10.78
N ALA A 30 13.55 -6.29 -11.70
CA ALA A 30 12.17 -5.99 -11.37
C ALA A 30 11.50 -7.14 -10.60
N GLY A 31 11.79 -8.39 -10.96
CA GLY A 31 11.32 -9.57 -10.23
C GLY A 31 11.84 -9.62 -8.79
N LYS A 32 13.14 -9.34 -8.60
CA LYS A 32 13.76 -9.28 -7.27
C LYS A 32 13.20 -8.13 -6.43
N ALA A 33 13.08 -6.95 -7.00
CA ALA A 33 12.50 -5.77 -6.35
C ALA A 33 11.03 -6.01 -5.96
N GLY A 34 10.22 -6.59 -6.86
CA GLY A 34 8.83 -6.96 -6.61
C GLY A 34 8.69 -8.02 -5.51
N ALA A 35 9.57 -9.03 -5.49
CA ALA A 35 9.57 -10.06 -4.43
C ALA A 35 9.89 -9.45 -3.06
N LYS A 36 10.84 -8.51 -2.99
CA LYS A 36 11.18 -7.83 -1.73
C LYS A 36 10.05 -6.91 -1.26
N ALA A 37 9.39 -6.23 -2.18
CA ALA A 37 8.23 -5.39 -1.90
C ALA A 37 6.95 -6.19 -1.58
N ALA A 38 6.90 -7.51 -1.84
CA ALA A 38 5.69 -8.33 -1.68
C ALA A 38 5.12 -8.31 -0.25
N GLY A 39 5.97 -8.17 0.77
CA GLY A 39 5.53 -8.05 2.16
C GLY A 39 4.66 -6.80 2.39
N VAL A 40 5.06 -5.68 1.81
CA VAL A 40 4.35 -4.39 1.91
C VAL A 40 3.08 -4.39 1.04
N VAL A 41 3.05 -5.17 -0.04
CA VAL A 41 1.87 -5.32 -0.92
C VAL A 41 0.67 -5.95 -0.21
N VAL A 42 0.93 -6.82 0.77
CA VAL A 42 -0.15 -7.42 1.58
C VAL A 42 -0.88 -6.34 2.39
N ASP A 43 -0.14 -5.38 2.92
CA ASP A 43 -0.68 -4.27 3.70
C ASP A 43 -1.53 -3.34 2.82
N ASP A 44 -1.07 -3.02 1.61
CA ASP A 44 -1.80 -2.23 0.61
C ASP A 44 -3.10 -2.92 0.18
N ALA A 45 -3.05 -4.24 -0.07
CA ALA A 45 -4.23 -5.05 -0.41
C ALA A 45 -5.24 -5.18 0.74
N ALA A 46 -4.81 -5.07 2.00
CA ALA A 46 -5.70 -5.11 3.16
C ALA A 46 -6.42 -3.77 3.41
N VAL A 47 -5.77 -2.65 3.14
CA VAL A 47 -6.32 -1.30 3.36
C VAL A 47 -7.34 -0.91 2.27
N THR A 48 -7.06 -1.23 1.02
CA THR A 48 -7.81 -0.73 -0.15
C THR A 48 -9.29 -1.16 -0.22
N PRO A 49 -9.70 -2.42 0.12
CA PRO A 49 -11.11 -2.82 0.03
C PRO A 49 -12.05 -1.97 0.88
N GLY A 50 -11.59 -1.46 2.02
CA GLY A 50 -12.38 -0.60 2.91
C GLY A 50 -12.94 0.65 2.23
N TYR A 51 -12.25 1.18 1.24
CA TYR A 51 -12.71 2.35 0.49
C TYR A 51 -13.77 2.05 -0.58
N ALA A 52 -13.89 0.79 -1.01
CA ALA A 52 -14.90 0.38 -2.00
C ALA A 52 -16.22 -0.07 -1.35
N MET A 53 -16.26 -0.18 -0.02
CA MET A 53 -17.43 -0.65 0.73
C MET A 53 -18.51 0.43 0.88
N GLY A 54 -19.77 -0.04 1.03
CA GLY A 54 -20.93 0.83 1.26
C GLY A 54 -21.58 1.38 -0.01
N PHE A 55 -21.10 0.99 -1.19
CA PHE A 55 -21.70 1.34 -2.47
C PHE A 55 -22.56 0.20 -3.02
N SER A 56 -23.40 0.52 -4.03
CA SER A 56 -24.16 -0.52 -4.73
C SER A 56 -23.21 -1.44 -5.52
N PRO A 57 -23.56 -2.73 -5.70
CA PRO A 57 -22.72 -3.71 -6.39
C PRO A 57 -22.26 -3.30 -7.77
N ASP A 58 -23.06 -2.48 -8.48
CA ASP A 58 -22.72 -1.96 -9.81
C ASP A 58 -21.65 -0.86 -9.77
N ARG A 59 -21.42 -0.23 -8.60
CA ARG A 59 -20.46 0.87 -8.42
C ARG A 59 -19.10 0.40 -7.92
N GLU A 60 -19.03 -0.75 -7.27
CA GLU A 60 -17.79 -1.25 -6.62
C GLU A 60 -16.62 -1.39 -7.61
N LEU A 61 -16.80 -2.14 -8.70
CA LEU A 61 -15.74 -2.29 -9.73
C LEU A 61 -15.34 -0.98 -10.39
N PRO A 62 -16.27 -0.08 -10.79
CA PRO A 62 -15.92 1.26 -11.25
C PRO A 62 -15.09 2.07 -10.24
N ILE A 63 -15.37 1.95 -8.94
CA ILE A 63 -14.61 2.60 -7.87
C ILE A 63 -13.20 2.02 -7.79
N VAL A 64 -13.08 0.69 -7.70
CA VAL A 64 -11.78 0.00 -7.70
C VAL A 64 -10.95 0.38 -8.93
N TRP A 65 -11.58 0.45 -10.11
CA TRP A 65 -10.91 0.87 -11.34
C TRP A 65 -10.43 2.33 -11.29
N LYS A 66 -11.23 3.25 -10.73
CA LYS A 66 -10.83 4.66 -10.56
C LYS A 66 -9.62 4.77 -9.63
N ILE A 67 -9.64 4.03 -8.51
CA ILE A 67 -8.53 3.99 -7.57
C ILE A 67 -7.29 3.41 -8.25
N ALA A 68 -7.39 2.25 -8.92
CA ALA A 68 -6.29 1.61 -9.64
C ALA A 68 -5.65 2.54 -10.69
N LYS A 69 -6.47 3.25 -11.46
CA LYS A 69 -6.00 4.24 -12.45
C LYS A 69 -5.31 5.43 -11.78
N GLY A 70 -5.84 5.92 -10.68
CA GLY A 70 -5.24 6.99 -9.87
C GLY A 70 -3.90 6.56 -9.27
N SER A 71 -3.86 5.37 -8.68
CA SER A 71 -2.65 4.71 -8.15
C SER A 71 -1.57 4.57 -9.23
N LEU A 72 -1.91 3.97 -10.38
CA LEU A 72 -0.96 3.80 -11.47
C LEU A 72 -0.42 5.13 -11.99
N ARG A 73 -1.30 6.14 -12.13
CA ARG A 73 -0.87 7.49 -12.49
C ARG A 73 0.10 8.08 -11.48
N ASN A 74 -0.18 7.92 -10.19
CA ASN A 74 0.69 8.41 -9.12
C ASN A 74 2.05 7.69 -9.14
N LYS A 75 2.05 6.36 -9.29
CA LYS A 75 3.28 5.56 -9.37
C LYS A 75 4.16 5.97 -10.55
N LEU A 76 3.58 6.13 -11.75
CA LEU A 76 4.34 6.38 -12.97
C LEU A 76 4.69 7.85 -13.20
N LEU A 77 3.79 8.80 -12.83
CA LEU A 77 3.99 10.23 -13.14
C LEU A 77 4.57 11.03 -11.99
N PHE A 78 4.43 10.57 -10.74
CA PHE A 78 4.92 11.30 -9.56
C PHE A 78 5.98 10.52 -8.81
N LEU A 79 5.68 9.28 -8.38
CA LEU A 79 6.59 8.52 -7.54
C LEU A 79 7.84 8.07 -8.29
N LEU A 80 7.69 7.54 -9.50
CA LEU A 80 8.83 7.08 -10.28
C LEU A 80 9.80 8.21 -10.63
N PRO A 81 9.36 9.33 -11.24
CA PRO A 81 10.28 10.44 -11.50
C PRO A 81 10.82 11.06 -10.20
N GLY A 82 9.97 11.19 -9.18
CA GLY A 82 10.35 11.70 -7.87
C GLY A 82 11.43 10.85 -7.20
N ALA A 83 11.25 9.53 -7.19
CA ALA A 83 12.21 8.59 -6.62
C ALA A 83 13.57 8.65 -7.34
N LEU A 84 13.57 8.68 -8.69
CA LEU A 84 14.79 8.79 -9.49
C LEU A 84 15.49 10.14 -9.27
N LEU A 85 14.74 11.25 -9.21
CA LEU A 85 15.30 12.57 -8.94
C LEU A 85 15.88 12.65 -7.53
N LEU A 86 15.16 12.15 -6.52
CA LEU A 86 15.65 12.12 -5.15
C LEU A 86 16.90 11.26 -5.02
N ALA A 87 16.92 10.07 -5.62
CA ALA A 87 18.09 9.20 -5.61
C ALA A 87 19.31 9.84 -6.27
N ALA A 88 19.11 10.61 -7.36
CA ALA A 88 20.20 11.25 -8.08
C ALA A 88 20.72 12.53 -7.39
N PHE A 89 19.86 13.34 -6.77
CA PHE A 89 20.22 14.68 -6.29
C PHE A 89 20.14 14.83 -4.77
N ALA A 90 19.27 14.10 -4.10
CA ALA A 90 19.03 14.26 -2.66
C ALA A 90 18.60 12.93 -2.00
N PRO A 91 19.43 11.86 -2.03
CA PRO A 91 19.06 10.57 -1.48
C PRO A 91 18.67 10.64 0.02
N TRP A 92 19.29 11.54 0.77
CA TRP A 92 18.98 11.79 2.18
C TRP A 92 17.54 12.29 2.43
N ALA A 93 16.87 12.84 1.43
CA ALA A 93 15.53 13.40 1.57
C ALA A 93 14.42 12.34 1.44
N VAL A 94 14.74 11.13 0.95
CA VAL A 94 13.76 10.03 0.81
C VAL A 94 13.17 9.67 2.16
N THR A 95 14.02 9.40 3.14
CA THR A 95 13.59 8.96 4.48
C THR A 95 12.74 9.99 5.23
N PRO A 96 13.08 11.28 5.32
CA PRO A 96 12.19 12.27 5.92
C PRO A 96 10.83 12.40 5.22
N ILE A 97 10.80 12.31 3.89
CA ILE A 97 9.54 12.37 3.13
C ILE A 97 8.67 11.15 3.47
N LEU A 98 9.26 9.96 3.50
CA LEU A 98 8.55 8.75 3.91
C LEU A 98 8.06 8.84 5.37
N MET A 99 8.86 9.39 6.30
CA MET A 99 8.45 9.59 7.69
C MET A 99 7.21 10.51 7.81
N VAL A 100 7.13 11.57 7.01
CA VAL A 100 5.92 12.43 6.97
C VAL A 100 4.72 11.63 6.47
N GLY A 101 4.90 10.81 5.43
CA GLY A 101 3.87 9.88 4.95
C GLY A 101 3.44 8.88 6.02
N GLY A 102 4.40 8.25 6.70
CA GLY A 102 4.14 7.32 7.80
C GLY A 102 3.38 7.97 8.97
N ALA A 103 3.73 9.20 9.31
CA ALA A 103 3.01 9.98 10.32
C ALA A 103 1.56 10.28 9.90
N TYR A 104 1.32 10.53 8.61
CA TYR A 104 -0.04 10.70 8.08
C TYR A 104 -0.85 9.39 8.17
N LEU A 105 -0.28 8.24 7.79
CA LEU A 105 -0.94 6.94 7.92
C LEU A 105 -1.29 6.62 9.38
N ALA A 106 -0.35 6.88 10.28
CA ALA A 106 -0.53 6.69 11.72
C ALA A 106 -1.66 7.59 12.27
N PHE A 107 -1.73 8.84 11.83
CA PHE A 107 -2.79 9.78 12.16
C PHE A 107 -4.16 9.29 11.66
N GLU A 108 -4.28 8.96 10.37
CA GLU A 108 -5.54 8.47 9.77
C GLU A 108 -6.04 7.18 10.45
N ALA A 109 -5.14 6.24 10.75
CA ALA A 109 -5.49 5.02 11.46
C ALA A 109 -5.96 5.30 12.90
N THR A 110 -5.30 6.25 13.57
CA THR A 110 -5.67 6.65 14.93
C THR A 110 -7.03 7.34 14.96
N GLU A 111 -7.35 8.21 13.98
CA GLU A 111 -8.68 8.81 13.85
C GLU A 111 -9.75 7.74 13.67
N LYS A 112 -9.57 6.78 12.76
CA LYS A 112 -10.50 5.65 12.58
C LYS A 112 -10.74 4.84 13.86
N ILE A 113 -9.69 4.67 14.68
CA ILE A 113 -9.81 3.99 15.97
C ILE A 113 -10.59 4.86 16.96
N LEU A 114 -10.29 6.14 17.06
CA LEU A 114 -11.00 7.07 17.96
C LEU A 114 -12.48 7.17 17.58
N GLU A 115 -12.80 7.29 16.30
CA GLU A 115 -14.16 7.28 15.76
C GLU A 115 -14.92 6.02 16.19
N ALA A 116 -14.29 4.84 16.09
CA ALA A 116 -14.94 3.58 16.49
C ALA A 116 -15.28 3.49 17.99
N PHE A 117 -14.61 4.27 18.86
CA PHE A 117 -14.84 4.28 20.31
C PHE A 117 -15.61 5.52 20.81
N THR A 118 -15.91 6.49 19.96
CA THR A 118 -16.56 7.73 20.35
C THR A 118 -18.03 7.75 19.92
N PRO A 119 -19.00 8.14 20.78
CA PRO A 119 -20.42 8.24 20.39
C PRO A 119 -20.72 9.24 19.26
N GLN A 120 -19.77 10.10 18.91
CA GLN A 120 -19.82 11.00 17.75
C GLN A 120 -19.82 10.25 16.42
N ALA A 121 -19.41 8.98 16.38
CA ALA A 121 -19.49 8.11 15.19
C ALA A 121 -20.91 8.04 14.59
N GLU A 122 -21.96 8.20 15.42
CA GLU A 122 -23.34 8.29 14.92
C GLU A 122 -23.61 9.61 14.17
N GLY A 123 -22.99 10.71 14.58
CA GLY A 123 -23.12 12.02 13.93
C GLY A 123 -22.38 12.07 12.59
N GLU A 124 -21.17 11.55 12.54
CA GLU A 124 -20.35 11.48 11.32
C GLU A 124 -20.91 10.46 10.32
N ALA A 125 -21.41 9.31 10.80
CA ALA A 125 -22.13 8.36 9.96
C ALA A 125 -23.41 8.98 9.36
N ILE A 126 -24.10 9.86 10.07
CA ILE A 126 -25.25 10.61 9.55
C ILE A 126 -24.80 11.66 8.53
N GLU A 127 -23.66 12.31 8.74
CA GLU A 127 -23.08 13.27 7.79
C GLU A 127 -22.56 12.58 6.55
N GLU A 128 -21.92 11.42 6.65
CA GLU A 128 -21.53 10.56 5.54
C GLU A 128 -22.75 10.05 4.74
N LEU A 129 -23.84 9.69 5.43
CA LEU A 129 -25.12 9.34 4.82
C LEU A 129 -25.83 10.54 4.18
N ALA A 130 -25.56 11.77 4.65
CA ALA A 130 -26.11 12.99 4.09
C ALA A 130 -25.38 13.47 2.82
N LEU A 131 -24.14 13.01 2.59
CA LEU A 131 -23.43 13.28 1.35
C LEU A 131 -24.16 12.62 0.18
N ALA A 132 -24.40 13.35 -0.90
CA ALA A 132 -24.94 12.78 -2.12
C ALA A 132 -23.97 11.72 -2.67
N GLY A 133 -24.46 10.59 -3.14
CA GLY A 133 -23.66 9.45 -3.57
C GLY A 133 -22.41 9.74 -4.42
N PRO A 134 -22.43 10.71 -5.38
CA PRO A 134 -21.23 11.08 -6.14
C PRO A 134 -20.14 11.78 -5.32
N GLU A 135 -20.51 12.55 -4.30
CA GLU A 135 -19.55 13.27 -3.44
C GLU A 135 -18.86 12.34 -2.47
N LEU A 136 -19.63 11.44 -1.85
CA LEU A 136 -19.09 10.37 -1.02
C LEU A 136 -18.13 9.46 -1.81
N GLU A 137 -18.53 9.05 -3.02
CA GLU A 137 -17.67 8.27 -3.90
C GLU A 137 -16.35 8.98 -4.18
N LYS A 138 -16.42 10.29 -4.52
CA LYS A 138 -15.21 11.08 -4.77
C LYS A 138 -14.32 11.15 -3.54
N GLN A 139 -14.87 11.41 -2.37
CA GLN A 139 -14.12 11.48 -1.10
C GLN A 139 -13.42 10.15 -0.81
N LYS A 140 -14.11 9.01 -0.92
CA LYS A 140 -13.53 7.69 -0.69
C LYS A 140 -12.46 7.33 -1.73
N VAL A 141 -12.68 7.64 -3.01
CA VAL A 141 -11.68 7.43 -4.08
C VAL A 141 -10.44 8.30 -3.85
N ASP A 142 -10.60 9.58 -3.52
CA ASP A 142 -9.49 10.49 -3.28
C ASP A 142 -8.70 10.09 -2.02
N GLY A 143 -9.38 9.64 -0.97
CA GLY A 143 -8.78 9.08 0.24
C GLY A 143 -7.94 7.83 -0.07
N ALA A 144 -8.53 6.87 -0.79
CA ALA A 144 -7.83 5.65 -1.21
C ALA A 144 -6.58 5.94 -2.04
N ILE A 145 -6.67 6.85 -3.02
CA ILE A 145 -5.53 7.24 -3.86
C ILE A 145 -4.43 7.93 -3.04
N ARG A 146 -4.78 8.68 -2.00
CA ARG A 146 -3.82 9.34 -1.11
C ARG A 146 -3.10 8.33 -0.23
N THR A 147 -3.82 7.39 0.38
CA THR A 147 -3.24 6.33 1.20
C THR A 147 -2.33 5.44 0.35
N ASP A 148 -2.79 5.01 -0.85
CA ASP A 148 -1.98 4.25 -1.82
C ASP A 148 -0.70 5.01 -2.23
N LEU A 149 -0.76 6.33 -2.39
CA LEU A 149 0.43 7.13 -2.74
C LEU A 149 1.55 6.97 -1.71
N ILE A 150 1.21 6.93 -0.42
CA ILE A 150 2.18 6.82 0.67
C ILE A 150 2.74 5.40 0.73
N LEU A 151 1.88 4.38 0.74
CA LEU A 151 2.29 2.97 0.73
C LEU A 151 3.14 2.66 -0.51
N SER A 152 2.73 3.17 -1.66
CA SER A 152 3.47 3.04 -2.91
C SER A 152 4.81 3.78 -2.91
N GLY A 153 4.93 4.86 -2.14
CA GLY A 153 6.20 5.57 -1.94
C GLY A 153 7.22 4.69 -1.25
N GLU A 154 6.82 3.96 -0.20
CA GLU A 154 7.66 2.99 0.49
C GLU A 154 8.06 1.84 -0.45
N ILE A 155 7.09 1.26 -1.16
CA ILE A 155 7.35 0.20 -2.14
C ILE A 155 8.35 0.67 -3.21
N MET A 156 8.19 1.90 -3.72
CA MET A 156 9.10 2.48 -4.71
C MET A 156 10.51 2.69 -4.16
N ALA A 157 10.64 3.12 -2.90
CA ALA A 157 11.94 3.30 -2.26
C ALA A 157 12.66 1.95 -2.08
N ILE A 158 11.95 0.92 -1.62
CA ILE A 158 12.47 -0.44 -1.50
C ILE A 158 12.88 -0.98 -2.89
N ALA A 159 12.02 -0.82 -3.89
CA ALA A 159 12.31 -1.29 -5.24
C ALA A 159 13.53 -0.56 -5.85
N LEU A 160 13.65 0.75 -5.63
CA LEU A 160 14.77 1.56 -6.09
C LEU A 160 16.10 1.10 -5.46
N SER A 161 16.11 0.78 -4.16
CA SER A 161 17.32 0.28 -3.49
C SER A 161 17.83 -1.02 -4.12
N GLU A 162 16.93 -1.90 -4.58
CA GLU A 162 17.28 -3.18 -5.22
C GLU A 162 17.80 -3.04 -6.66
N VAL A 163 17.53 -1.92 -7.32
CA VAL A 163 17.95 -1.64 -8.68
C VAL A 163 18.99 -0.52 -8.77
N SER A 164 19.55 -0.10 -7.63
CA SER A 164 20.50 1.02 -7.54
C SER A 164 21.75 0.84 -8.37
N ASP A 165 22.20 -0.42 -8.61
CA ASP A 165 23.37 -0.75 -9.40
C ASP A 165 23.14 -0.64 -10.93
N LEU A 166 21.89 -0.50 -11.36
CA LEU A 166 21.53 -0.37 -12.76
C LEU A 166 21.71 1.09 -13.24
N SER A 167 21.84 1.26 -14.57
CA SER A 167 21.80 2.61 -15.16
C SER A 167 20.44 3.27 -14.96
N LEU A 168 20.38 4.61 -14.89
CA LEU A 168 19.14 5.36 -14.69
C LEU A 168 17.97 4.96 -15.61
N PRO A 169 18.18 4.75 -16.94
CA PRO A 169 17.10 4.28 -17.80
C PRO A 169 16.61 2.88 -17.43
N MET A 170 17.51 1.97 -17.02
CA MET A 170 17.15 0.62 -16.58
C MET A 170 16.41 0.65 -15.23
N GLN A 171 16.84 1.50 -14.29
CA GLN A 171 16.11 1.75 -13.05
C GLN A 171 14.68 2.22 -13.34
N ALA A 172 14.52 3.18 -14.26
CA ALA A 172 13.21 3.70 -14.64
C ALA A 172 12.30 2.61 -15.20
N VAL A 173 12.82 1.76 -16.10
CA VAL A 173 12.04 0.65 -16.68
C VAL A 173 11.70 -0.40 -15.62
N ALA A 174 12.65 -0.79 -14.78
CA ALA A 174 12.42 -1.76 -13.70
C ALA A 174 11.36 -1.27 -12.71
N LEU A 175 11.45 -0.02 -12.25
CA LEU A 175 10.49 0.59 -11.35
C LEU A 175 9.10 0.74 -11.99
N ALA A 176 9.02 1.10 -13.28
CA ALA A 176 7.76 1.15 -14.01
C ALA A 176 7.09 -0.23 -14.08
N LEU A 177 7.87 -1.29 -14.39
CA LEU A 177 7.37 -2.67 -14.40
C LEU A 177 6.87 -3.11 -13.02
N VAL A 178 7.63 -2.83 -11.95
CA VAL A 178 7.21 -3.10 -10.58
C VAL A 178 5.91 -2.36 -10.27
N GLY A 179 5.83 -1.06 -10.54
CA GLY A 179 4.64 -0.25 -10.28
C GLY A 179 3.40 -0.75 -11.02
N VAL A 180 3.53 -1.14 -12.30
CA VAL A 180 2.43 -1.71 -13.08
C VAL A 180 2.02 -3.08 -12.53
N LEU A 181 2.99 -3.98 -12.31
CA LEU A 181 2.73 -5.34 -11.83
C LEU A 181 2.02 -5.32 -10.47
N LEU A 182 2.54 -4.54 -9.52
CA LEU A 182 1.95 -4.44 -8.19
C LEU A 182 0.55 -3.81 -8.23
N THR A 183 0.33 -2.80 -9.07
CA THR A 183 -1.01 -2.24 -9.27
C THR A 183 -1.99 -3.31 -9.77
N ILE A 184 -1.60 -4.13 -10.74
CA ILE A 184 -2.45 -5.23 -11.25
C ILE A 184 -2.72 -6.26 -10.14
N VAL A 185 -1.70 -6.66 -9.39
CA VAL A 185 -1.84 -7.66 -8.32
C VAL A 185 -2.73 -7.14 -7.20
N VAL A 186 -2.47 -5.95 -6.66
CA VAL A 186 -3.24 -5.36 -5.56
C VAL A 186 -4.70 -5.14 -5.97
N TYR A 187 -4.92 -4.38 -7.04
CA TYR A 187 -6.29 -4.04 -7.45
C TYR A 187 -7.04 -5.20 -8.09
N GLY A 188 -6.33 -6.18 -8.66
CA GLY A 188 -6.90 -7.46 -9.06
C GLY A 188 -7.42 -8.26 -7.86
N ALA A 189 -6.62 -8.36 -6.80
CA ALA A 189 -7.04 -9.01 -5.55
C ALA A 189 -8.22 -8.27 -4.91
N VAL A 190 -8.15 -6.93 -4.82
CA VAL A 190 -9.26 -6.10 -4.31
C VAL A 190 -10.55 -6.30 -5.11
N ALA A 191 -10.48 -6.31 -6.45
CA ALA A 191 -11.64 -6.55 -7.30
C ALA A 191 -12.27 -7.94 -7.08
N LEU A 192 -11.43 -8.97 -6.85
CA LEU A 192 -11.91 -10.33 -6.52
C LEU A 192 -12.58 -10.37 -5.15
N ILE A 193 -12.00 -9.70 -4.15
CA ILE A 193 -12.56 -9.64 -2.78
C ILE A 193 -13.91 -8.92 -2.81
N VAL A 194 -13.97 -7.75 -3.44
CA VAL A 194 -15.19 -6.93 -3.52
C VAL A 194 -16.31 -7.66 -4.28
N LYS A 195 -15.97 -8.51 -5.27
CA LYS A 195 -16.94 -9.32 -6.03
C LYS A 195 -17.18 -10.73 -5.50
N MET A 196 -16.68 -11.03 -4.30
CA MET A 196 -16.78 -12.38 -3.73
C MET A 196 -18.24 -12.81 -3.50
N ASP A 197 -19.13 -11.90 -3.11
CA ASP A 197 -20.57 -12.19 -2.92
C ASP A 197 -21.30 -12.41 -4.25
N ASP A 198 -21.07 -11.58 -5.27
CA ASP A 198 -21.66 -11.76 -6.61
C ASP A 198 -21.22 -13.08 -7.23
N ILE A 199 -19.93 -13.42 -7.11
CA ILE A 199 -19.38 -14.72 -7.56
C ILE A 199 -20.05 -15.85 -6.77
N GLY A 200 -20.14 -15.69 -5.44
CA GLY A 200 -20.78 -16.66 -4.56
C GLY A 200 -22.25 -16.89 -4.89
N LEU A 201 -23.02 -15.83 -5.14
CA LEU A 201 -24.41 -15.89 -5.58
C LEU A 201 -24.56 -16.62 -6.91
N ASN A 202 -23.71 -16.33 -7.88
CA ASN A 202 -23.73 -17.00 -9.19
C ASN A 202 -23.43 -18.50 -9.04
N LEU A 203 -22.41 -18.87 -8.27
CA LEU A 203 -22.07 -20.28 -7.99
C LEU A 203 -23.15 -21.00 -7.20
N SER A 204 -23.83 -20.33 -6.29
CA SER A 204 -24.90 -20.92 -5.48
C SER A 204 -26.14 -21.33 -6.28
N ARG A 205 -26.31 -20.83 -7.51
CA ARG A 205 -27.40 -21.15 -8.44
C ARG A 205 -27.07 -22.28 -9.41
N ARG A 206 -25.82 -22.79 -9.40
CA ARG A 206 -25.38 -23.86 -10.30
C ARG A 206 -25.73 -25.24 -9.76
N GLU A 207 -26.04 -26.22 -10.66
CA GLU A 207 -26.54 -27.55 -10.28
C GLU A 207 -25.57 -28.46 -9.51
N PRO A 208 -24.21 -28.47 -9.68
CA PRO A 208 -23.37 -29.33 -8.86
C PRO A 208 -23.44 -28.94 -7.38
N LYS A 209 -23.93 -29.81 -6.51
CA LYS A 209 -24.12 -29.56 -5.07
C LYS A 209 -22.84 -29.01 -4.37
N GLY A 210 -21.65 -29.47 -4.80
CA GLY A 210 -20.38 -28.98 -4.30
C GLY A 210 -20.13 -27.49 -4.64
N VAL A 211 -20.40 -27.11 -5.90
CA VAL A 211 -20.27 -25.72 -6.38
C VAL A 211 -21.29 -24.83 -5.70
N GLN A 212 -22.51 -25.30 -5.52
CA GLN A 212 -23.56 -24.58 -4.81
C GLN A 212 -23.20 -24.35 -3.33
N SER A 213 -22.64 -25.37 -2.66
CA SER A 213 -22.19 -25.24 -1.26
C SER A 213 -21.04 -24.27 -1.12
N PHE A 214 -20.06 -24.30 -2.04
CA PHE A 214 -18.95 -23.36 -2.09
C PHE A 214 -19.45 -21.92 -2.32
N GLY A 215 -20.36 -21.71 -3.29
CA GLY A 215 -20.96 -20.41 -3.54
C GLY A 215 -21.67 -19.82 -2.32
N ARG A 216 -22.47 -20.64 -1.61
CA ARG A 216 -23.09 -20.22 -0.33
C ARG A 216 -22.06 -19.91 0.76
N GLY A 217 -20.94 -20.64 0.78
CA GLY A 217 -19.80 -20.37 1.66
C GLY A 217 -19.20 -19.00 1.43
N LEU A 218 -18.95 -18.62 0.16
CA LEU A 218 -18.43 -17.30 -0.22
C LEU A 218 -19.36 -16.16 0.21
N VAL A 219 -20.65 -16.27 -0.04
CA VAL A 219 -21.65 -15.25 0.37
C VAL A 219 -21.66 -15.07 1.90
N LYS A 220 -21.58 -16.19 2.65
CA LYS A 220 -21.53 -16.10 4.11
C LYS A 220 -20.20 -15.55 4.65
N ALA A 221 -19.11 -15.81 3.94
CA ALA A 221 -17.79 -15.33 4.34
C ALA A 221 -17.59 -13.82 4.05
N MET A 222 -18.35 -13.24 3.09
CA MET A 222 -18.17 -11.85 2.66
C MET A 222 -18.21 -10.82 3.83
N PRO A 223 -19.25 -10.79 4.70
CA PRO A 223 -19.29 -9.83 5.80
C PRO A 223 -18.11 -10.00 6.75
N ILE A 224 -17.74 -11.24 7.09
CA ILE A 224 -16.62 -11.56 7.97
C ILE A 224 -15.29 -11.10 7.33
N THR A 225 -15.13 -11.33 6.03
CA THR A 225 -13.95 -10.92 5.28
C THR A 225 -13.81 -9.39 5.27
N MET A 226 -14.92 -8.68 5.04
CA MET A 226 -14.92 -7.22 5.03
C MET A 226 -14.62 -6.62 6.39
N GLU A 227 -15.23 -7.14 7.46
CA GLU A 227 -14.93 -6.72 8.82
C GLU A 227 -13.46 -6.99 9.19
N ALA A 228 -12.97 -8.19 8.88
CA ALA A 228 -11.56 -8.54 9.10
C ALA A 228 -10.60 -7.62 8.33
N LEU A 229 -10.89 -7.31 7.06
CA LEU A 229 -10.08 -6.41 6.25
C LEU A 229 -10.09 -4.97 6.79
N THR A 230 -11.22 -4.50 7.32
CA THR A 230 -11.28 -3.17 7.96
C THR A 230 -10.36 -3.11 9.19
N VAL A 231 -10.43 -4.12 10.05
CA VAL A 231 -9.57 -4.19 11.24
C VAL A 231 -8.11 -4.37 10.88
N ILE A 232 -7.80 -5.31 9.98
CA ILE A 232 -6.43 -5.58 9.53
C ILE A 232 -5.87 -4.36 8.80
N GLY A 233 -6.65 -3.72 7.92
CA GLY A 233 -6.23 -2.53 7.19
C GLY A 233 -5.91 -1.35 8.10
N THR A 234 -6.75 -1.08 9.10
CA THR A 234 -6.46 -0.03 10.11
C THR A 234 -5.22 -0.37 10.93
N ALA A 235 -5.07 -1.63 11.35
CA ALA A 235 -3.86 -2.09 12.04
C ALA A 235 -2.62 -1.99 11.13
N ALA A 236 -2.75 -2.34 9.83
CA ALA A 236 -1.67 -2.21 8.85
C ALA A 236 -1.18 -0.77 8.71
N MET A 237 -2.09 0.19 8.60
CA MET A 237 -1.72 1.61 8.56
C MET A 237 -0.91 2.05 9.79
N LEU A 238 -1.22 1.50 10.99
CA LEU A 238 -0.44 1.78 12.20
C LEU A 238 0.95 1.16 12.16
N TRP A 239 1.06 -0.14 11.84
CA TRP A 239 2.38 -0.79 11.87
C TRP A 239 3.27 -0.34 10.71
N VAL A 240 2.71 -0.09 9.52
CA VAL A 240 3.48 0.45 8.37
C VAL A 240 3.89 1.88 8.66
N GLY A 241 2.94 2.75 9.02
CA GLY A 241 3.24 4.14 9.36
C GLY A 241 4.25 4.27 10.50
N GLY A 242 4.06 3.49 11.57
CA GLY A 242 5.00 3.41 12.68
C GLY A 242 6.35 2.81 12.30
N GLY A 243 6.36 1.76 11.45
CA GLY A 243 7.58 1.13 10.95
C GLY A 243 8.44 2.07 10.12
N ILE A 244 7.83 2.86 9.23
CA ILE A 244 8.52 3.91 8.48
C ILE A 244 9.18 4.93 9.44
N ILE A 245 8.44 5.33 10.48
CA ILE A 245 8.97 6.27 11.49
C ILE A 245 10.12 5.63 12.27
N VAL A 246 9.97 4.39 12.74
CA VAL A 246 11.03 3.64 13.46
C VAL A 246 12.28 3.54 12.61
N HIS A 247 12.15 3.13 11.34
CA HIS A 247 13.28 3.05 10.41
C HIS A 247 13.96 4.40 10.17
N GLY A 248 13.17 5.46 9.98
CA GLY A 248 13.73 6.81 9.83
C GLY A 248 14.44 7.32 11.08
N LEU A 249 13.91 7.05 12.28
CA LEU A 249 14.57 7.39 13.54
C LEU A 249 15.89 6.62 13.73
N GLU A 250 15.95 5.37 13.27
CA GLU A 250 17.18 4.56 13.28
C GLU A 250 18.23 5.14 12.35
N GLU A 251 17.87 5.42 11.09
CA GLU A 251 18.78 5.99 10.08
C GLU A 251 19.42 7.31 10.56
N PHE A 252 18.64 8.15 11.24
CA PHE A 252 19.13 9.42 11.78
C PHE A 252 19.68 9.32 13.21
N HIS A 253 19.69 8.15 13.85
CA HIS A 253 20.20 7.93 15.21
C HIS A 253 19.59 8.88 16.26
N LEU A 254 18.31 9.22 16.11
CA LEU A 254 17.68 10.31 16.88
C LEU A 254 17.20 9.89 18.27
N THR A 255 16.84 8.61 18.46
CA THR A 255 16.25 8.11 19.73
C THR A 255 16.59 6.65 19.99
N PRO A 256 16.43 6.14 21.22
CA PRO A 256 16.58 4.72 21.53
C PRO A 256 15.36 3.87 21.11
N VAL A 257 14.27 4.48 20.62
CA VAL A 257 13.01 3.78 20.26
C VAL A 257 13.22 2.65 19.26
N PRO A 258 13.98 2.83 18.14
CA PRO A 258 14.27 1.75 17.22
C PRO A 258 14.90 0.53 17.91
N HIS A 259 15.90 0.75 18.78
CA HIS A 259 16.57 -0.32 19.51
C HIS A 259 15.63 -1.11 20.43
N TRP A 260 14.61 -0.45 21.02
CA TRP A 260 13.61 -1.14 21.82
C TRP A 260 12.69 -2.01 20.97
N VAL A 261 12.25 -1.51 19.83
CA VAL A 261 11.38 -2.24 18.89
C VAL A 261 12.15 -3.44 18.32
N GLU A 262 13.38 -3.23 17.88
CA GLU A 262 14.25 -4.30 17.38
C GLU A 262 14.61 -5.32 18.45
N GLY A 263 14.96 -4.86 19.65
CA GLY A 263 15.25 -5.73 20.79
C GLY A 263 14.08 -6.65 21.13
N PHE A 264 12.86 -6.12 21.08
CA PHE A 264 11.63 -6.91 21.26
C PHE A 264 11.42 -7.92 20.12
N SER A 265 11.66 -7.51 18.89
CA SER A 265 11.62 -8.38 17.71
C SER A 265 12.66 -9.52 17.81
N HIS A 266 13.89 -9.19 18.15
CA HIS A 266 14.97 -10.16 18.35
C HIS A 266 14.67 -11.17 19.46
N TRP A 267 14.15 -10.71 20.58
CA TRP A 267 13.71 -11.59 21.65
C TRP A 267 12.63 -12.58 21.19
N ALA A 268 11.63 -12.10 20.45
CA ALA A 268 10.57 -12.93 19.91
C ALA A 268 11.07 -13.90 18.81
N HIS A 269 12.13 -13.54 18.10
CA HIS A 269 12.78 -14.41 17.08
C HIS A 269 13.39 -15.67 17.69
N GLY A 270 13.68 -15.67 18.99
CA GLY A 270 14.23 -16.83 19.73
C GLY A 270 13.28 -18.02 19.88
N VAL A 271 12.01 -17.93 19.43
CA VAL A 271 11.04 -19.03 19.55
C VAL A 271 11.35 -20.14 18.52
N PRO A 272 11.65 -21.39 18.95
CA PRO A 272 12.01 -22.46 18.02
C PRO A 272 10.89 -22.78 17.04
N GLY A 273 11.23 -22.91 15.76
CA GLY A 273 10.32 -23.33 14.69
C GLY A 273 9.48 -22.21 14.06
N ILE A 274 9.12 -21.16 14.81
CA ILE A 274 8.26 -20.05 14.33
C ILE A 274 8.90 -18.67 14.56
N GLY A 275 10.19 -18.59 14.91
CA GLY A 275 10.91 -17.37 15.27
C GLY A 275 10.77 -16.24 14.22
N ALA A 276 10.78 -16.56 12.93
CA ALA A 276 10.60 -15.57 11.87
C ALA A 276 9.23 -14.87 11.94
N VAL A 277 8.17 -15.65 12.21
CA VAL A 277 6.80 -15.10 12.32
C VAL A 277 6.63 -14.30 13.59
N THR A 278 7.11 -14.83 14.74
CA THR A 278 7.00 -14.14 16.03
C THR A 278 7.86 -12.88 16.07
N GLY A 279 9.05 -12.89 15.47
CA GLY A 279 9.90 -11.70 15.34
C GLY A 279 9.23 -10.62 14.49
N TRP A 280 8.66 -10.99 13.34
CA TRP A 280 7.90 -10.06 12.49
C TRP A 280 6.68 -9.48 13.23
N LEU A 281 5.89 -10.32 13.91
CA LEU A 281 4.74 -9.86 14.70
C LEU A 281 5.16 -8.91 15.82
N ALA A 282 6.25 -9.19 16.51
CA ALA A 282 6.77 -8.32 17.57
C ALA A 282 7.22 -6.97 17.01
N PHE A 283 7.89 -6.96 15.85
CA PHE A 283 8.24 -5.72 15.15
C PHE A 283 7.00 -4.94 14.73
N ALA A 284 6.01 -5.60 14.12
CA ALA A 284 4.75 -4.98 13.71
C ALA A 284 3.99 -4.38 14.90
N LEU A 285 3.90 -5.10 16.02
CA LEU A 285 3.28 -4.59 17.26
C LEU A 285 4.04 -3.39 17.84
N GLY A 286 5.37 -3.46 17.93
CA GLY A 286 6.19 -2.34 18.39
C GLY A 286 6.03 -1.11 17.51
N SER A 287 6.05 -1.30 16.20
CA SER A 287 5.82 -0.25 15.20
C SER A 287 4.40 0.32 15.31
N ALA A 288 3.37 -0.52 15.49
CA ALA A 288 2.00 -0.07 15.66
C ALA A 288 1.83 0.81 16.93
N VAL A 289 2.53 0.47 18.01
CA VAL A 289 2.54 1.31 19.23
C VAL A 289 3.17 2.67 18.94
N VAL A 290 4.29 2.72 18.23
CA VAL A 290 4.92 3.98 17.82
C VAL A 290 3.98 4.77 16.92
N GLY A 291 3.34 4.12 15.95
CA GLY A 291 2.33 4.72 15.08
C GLY A 291 1.16 5.32 15.88
N LEU A 292 0.61 4.55 16.83
CA LEU A 292 -0.49 5.02 17.68
C LEU A 292 -0.09 6.24 18.55
N VAL A 293 1.12 6.26 19.08
CA VAL A 293 1.64 7.40 19.85
C VAL A 293 1.77 8.64 18.96
N VAL A 294 2.42 8.51 17.80
CA VAL A 294 2.61 9.62 16.86
C VAL A 294 1.26 10.11 16.31
N GLY A 295 0.42 9.19 15.84
CA GLY A 295 -0.92 9.49 15.35
C GLY A 295 -1.79 10.15 16.40
N GLY A 296 -1.75 9.64 17.65
CA GLY A 296 -2.46 10.20 18.79
C GLY A 296 -2.03 11.61 19.17
N VAL A 297 -0.70 11.89 19.11
CA VAL A 297 -0.17 13.25 19.33
C VAL A 297 -0.68 14.20 18.24
N ILE A 298 -0.63 13.79 16.97
CA ILE A 298 -1.09 14.62 15.84
C ILE A 298 -2.61 14.84 15.96
N ALA A 299 -3.40 13.82 16.20
CA ALA A 299 -4.86 13.92 16.38
C ALA A 299 -5.19 14.84 17.55
N GLY A 300 -4.53 14.68 18.70
CA GLY A 300 -4.73 15.54 19.87
C GLY A 300 -4.41 17.02 19.58
N VAL A 301 -3.32 17.30 18.89
CA VAL A 301 -2.96 18.67 18.47
C VAL A 301 -3.99 19.25 17.51
N MET A 302 -4.46 18.47 16.54
CA MET A 302 -5.48 18.88 15.58
C MET A 302 -6.82 19.19 16.28
N HIS A 303 -7.28 18.33 17.19
CA HIS A 303 -8.49 18.55 17.98
C HIS A 303 -8.40 19.79 18.85
N LEU A 304 -7.29 20.01 19.54
CA LEU A 304 -7.07 21.21 20.34
C LEU A 304 -7.06 22.49 19.50
N TRP A 305 -6.53 22.43 18.28
CA TRP A 305 -6.51 23.57 17.38
C TRP A 305 -7.91 23.93 16.85
N HIS A 306 -8.69 22.94 16.48
CA HIS A 306 -10.08 23.14 16.03
C HIS A 306 -10.99 23.67 17.15
N SER A 307 -10.87 23.12 18.36
CA SER A 307 -11.64 23.58 19.51
C SER A 307 -11.34 25.05 19.87
N ARG A 308 -10.09 25.49 19.76
CA ARG A 308 -9.71 26.90 19.98
C ARG A 308 -10.23 27.83 18.89
N LYS A 309 -10.31 27.41 17.64
CA LYS A 309 -10.87 28.23 16.55
C LYS A 309 -12.40 28.36 16.67
N GLY A 310 -13.11 27.30 17.07
CA GLY A 310 -14.55 27.33 17.34
C GLY A 310 -14.90 28.25 18.52
N ALA A 311 -14.06 28.29 19.56
CA ALA A 311 -14.24 29.17 20.71
C ALA A 311 -13.92 30.68 20.46
N ALA A 312 -13.16 30.97 19.38
CA ALA A 312 -12.81 32.32 18.97
C ALA A 312 -13.81 32.94 17.97
N ALA A 313 -14.78 32.13 17.48
CA ALA A 313 -15.83 32.57 16.55
C ALA A 313 -17.20 32.87 17.21
N HIS A 314 -17.27 32.75 18.51
CA HIS A 314 -18.38 33.17 19.38
C HIS A 314 -17.94 34.32 20.29
#